data_d804af36996ce8137c46d39991bab12a
#
_entry.id   d804af36996ce8137c46d39991bab12a
#
_cell.length_a   1.000
_cell.length_b   1.000
_cell.length_c   1.000
_cell.angle_alpha   90.00
_cell.angle_beta   90.00
_cell.angle_gamma   90.00
#
_symmetry.space_group_name_H-M   'P 1'
#
loop_
_entity.id
_entity.type
_entity.pdbx_description
1 polymer ?
#
loop_
_entity_poly.entity_id
_entity_poly.type
_entity_poly.pdbx_seq_one_letter_code
_entity_poly.pdbx_strand_id
1 'polypeptide(L)'
;KKELTNSVFLDGDWCWDADPFQVTDETKAMVMDNICYLLNNFLHCSAYENVIFCWVMHEQSIVDEIVSKLDTEECRVIKISLIVDEANLRKRLLSDIANKIRTEEIMDKSIARIQMYQVLDTVKIDTSDKSVCEITEEIAAL
;
A
#
# COMPACT_ATOMS: atom_id res chain seq x y z
N LYS A 1 -3.42 -12.37 0.57
CA LYS A 1 -2.72 -13.28 1.51
C LYS A 1 -3.34 -14.67 1.53
N LYS A 2 -4.67 -14.82 1.69
CA LYS A 2 -5.29 -16.15 1.79
C LYS A 2 -5.25 -16.94 0.47
N GLU A 3 -5.19 -16.25 -0.67
CA GLU A 3 -5.13 -16.84 -2.01
C GLU A 3 -3.69 -17.23 -2.44
N LEU A 4 -2.68 -16.76 -1.72
CA LEU A 4 -1.28 -17.05 -2.00
C LEU A 4 -0.71 -17.96 -0.89
N THR A 5 -0.09 -19.05 -1.31
CA THR A 5 0.58 -19.98 -0.39
C THR A 5 1.82 -19.34 0.24
N ASN A 6 2.18 -19.78 1.45
CA ASN A 6 3.41 -19.35 2.13
C ASN A 6 3.61 -17.83 2.05
N SER A 7 2.56 -17.06 2.40
CA SER A 7 2.56 -15.61 2.23
C SER A 7 2.65 -14.86 3.56
N VAL A 8 3.45 -13.80 3.60
CA VAL A 8 3.51 -12.82 4.67
C VAL A 8 2.97 -11.47 4.19
N PHE A 9 2.34 -10.73 5.09
CA PHE A 9 1.77 -9.41 4.82
C PHE A 9 2.34 -8.38 5.79
N LEU A 10 2.77 -7.25 5.25
CA LEU A 10 3.17 -6.07 6.00
C LEU A 10 2.31 -4.87 5.58
N ASP A 11 1.71 -4.21 6.55
CA ASP A 11 1.16 -2.87 6.39
C ASP A 11 2.21 -1.84 6.83
N GLY A 12 2.52 -0.86 5.99
CA GLY A 12 3.50 0.18 6.29
C GLY A 12 3.11 1.03 7.51
N ASP A 13 1.81 1.19 7.75
CA ASP A 13 1.33 1.94 8.91
C ASP A 13 1.67 1.24 10.24
N TRP A 14 1.84 -0.08 10.26
CA TRP A 14 2.30 -0.81 11.46
C TRP A 14 3.76 -0.50 11.83
N CYS A 15 4.53 0.02 10.88
CA CYS A 15 5.93 0.41 11.13
C CYS A 15 6.04 1.79 11.76
N TRP A 16 4.91 2.46 11.94
CA TRP A 16 4.81 3.84 12.40
C TRP A 16 3.49 4.10 13.16
N ASP A 17 3.20 3.32 14.16
CA ASP A 17 2.06 3.52 15.05
C ASP A 17 2.53 4.31 16.28
N ALA A 18 2.23 5.61 16.32
CA ALA A 18 2.74 6.53 17.34
C ALA A 18 1.66 7.48 17.86
N ASP A 19 1.72 7.80 19.16
CA ASP A 19 0.88 8.78 19.83
C ASP A 19 1.76 9.76 20.64
N PRO A 20 1.80 11.08 20.32
CA PRO A 20 1.14 11.72 19.18
C PRO A 20 1.81 11.34 17.84
N PHE A 21 1.03 11.22 16.77
CA PHE A 21 1.54 10.97 15.45
C PHE A 21 2.25 12.21 14.89
N GLN A 22 3.54 12.09 14.58
CA GLN A 22 4.37 13.22 14.11
C GLN A 22 5.02 12.87 12.77
N VAL A 23 4.86 13.77 11.81
CA VAL A 23 5.47 13.66 10.47
C VAL A 23 6.59 14.67 10.35
N THR A 24 7.82 14.20 10.56
CA THR A 24 9.07 14.98 10.41
C THR A 24 9.98 14.24 9.42
N ASP A 25 11.05 14.88 8.99
CA ASP A 25 12.03 14.20 8.12
C ASP A 25 12.72 13.04 8.85
N GLU A 26 12.93 13.15 10.16
CA GLU A 26 13.46 12.08 10.99
C GLU A 26 12.51 10.89 11.06
N THR A 27 11.21 11.12 11.33
CA THR A 27 10.23 10.04 11.42
C THR A 27 9.93 9.41 10.06
N LYS A 28 10.02 10.16 8.96
CA LYS A 28 9.94 9.62 7.60
C LYS A 28 11.12 8.70 7.29
N ALA A 29 12.34 9.11 7.64
CA ALA A 29 13.53 8.26 7.48
C ALA A 29 13.42 6.99 8.32
N MET A 30 13.02 7.12 9.58
CA MET A 30 12.81 5.99 10.50
C MET A 30 11.80 4.98 9.95
N VAL A 31 10.62 5.42 9.48
CA VAL A 31 9.61 4.49 8.96
C VAL A 31 10.07 3.80 7.69
N MET A 32 10.79 4.50 6.82
CA MET A 32 11.39 3.92 5.62
C MET A 32 12.38 2.81 5.97
N ASP A 33 13.25 3.05 6.94
CA ASP A 33 14.22 2.05 7.40
C ASP A 33 13.53 0.85 8.07
N ASN A 34 12.50 1.07 8.88
CA ASN A 34 11.70 0.01 9.49
C ASN A 34 11.02 -0.88 8.43
N ILE A 35 10.37 -0.26 7.43
CA ILE A 35 9.72 -0.98 6.33
C ILE A 35 10.74 -1.83 5.56
N CYS A 36 11.85 -1.22 5.11
CA CYS A 36 12.85 -1.92 4.33
C CYS A 36 13.54 -3.04 5.11
N TYR A 37 13.79 -2.83 6.41
CA TYR A 37 14.35 -3.85 7.29
C TYR A 37 13.41 -5.07 7.42
N LEU A 38 12.13 -4.85 7.67
CA LEU A 38 11.16 -5.93 7.79
C LEU A 38 10.96 -6.67 6.47
N LEU A 39 10.84 -5.94 5.35
CA LEU A 39 10.68 -6.55 4.03
C LEU A 39 11.88 -7.42 3.66
N ASN A 40 13.12 -6.94 3.86
CA ASN A 40 14.32 -7.74 3.60
C ASN A 40 14.37 -9.00 4.48
N ASN A 41 13.99 -8.91 5.75
CA ASN A 41 13.89 -10.10 6.60
C ASN A 41 12.88 -11.12 6.08
N PHE A 42 11.76 -10.68 5.50
CA PHE A 42 10.78 -11.59 4.89
C PHE A 42 11.30 -12.19 3.58
N LEU A 43 11.99 -11.40 2.75
CA LEU A 43 12.59 -11.85 1.48
C LEU A 43 13.67 -12.91 1.70
N HIS A 44 14.44 -12.79 2.78
CA HIS A 44 15.48 -13.77 3.13
C HIS A 44 14.95 -14.98 3.92
N CYS A 45 13.66 -15.00 4.26
CA CYS A 45 13.07 -16.11 5.02
C CYS A 45 12.53 -17.20 4.09
N SER A 46 13.14 -18.36 4.06
CA SER A 46 12.74 -19.49 3.21
C SER A 46 11.33 -20.04 3.50
N ALA A 47 10.68 -19.60 4.58
CA ALA A 47 9.30 -19.96 4.88
C ALA A 47 8.27 -19.23 4.01
N TYR A 48 8.65 -18.15 3.34
CA TYR A 48 7.75 -17.33 2.55
C TYR A 48 8.10 -17.36 1.07
N GLU A 49 7.10 -17.65 0.25
CA GLU A 49 7.17 -17.59 -1.21
C GLU A 49 6.60 -16.27 -1.74
N ASN A 50 5.73 -15.64 -0.93
CA ASN A 50 5.02 -14.41 -1.30
C ASN A 50 5.11 -13.38 -0.18
N VAL A 51 5.69 -12.23 -0.48
CA VAL A 51 5.73 -11.07 0.41
C VAL A 51 4.78 -10.00 -0.13
N ILE A 52 3.76 -9.65 0.66
CA ILE A 52 2.76 -8.67 0.29
C ILE A 52 2.97 -7.43 1.15
N PHE A 53 3.22 -6.30 0.51
CA PHE A 53 3.37 -5.01 1.17
C PHE A 53 2.28 -4.03 0.72
N CYS A 54 1.68 -3.34 1.67
CA CYS A 54 0.69 -2.30 1.42
C CYS A 54 1.04 -1.04 2.20
N TRP A 55 1.04 0.11 1.51
CA TRP A 55 1.21 1.41 2.14
C TRP A 55 0.69 2.52 1.23
N VAL A 56 0.57 3.75 1.76
CA VAL A 56 0.19 4.95 0.99
C VAL A 56 1.40 5.49 0.24
N MET A 57 1.59 5.06 -1.00
CA MET A 57 2.71 5.45 -1.87
C MET A 57 2.18 6.20 -3.09
N HIS A 58 1.89 7.49 -2.94
CA HIS A 58 1.29 8.32 -4.00
C HIS A 58 2.31 9.08 -4.84
N GLU A 59 3.59 8.92 -4.57
CA GLU A 59 4.71 9.49 -5.33
C GLU A 59 5.63 8.38 -5.81
N GLN A 60 6.10 8.47 -7.06
CA GLN A 60 6.99 7.48 -7.66
C GLN A 60 8.30 7.32 -6.86
N SER A 61 8.82 8.43 -6.34
CA SER A 61 10.03 8.44 -5.51
C SER A 61 9.96 7.52 -4.28
N ILE A 62 8.78 7.44 -3.64
CA ILE A 62 8.56 6.56 -2.48
C ILE A 62 8.64 5.09 -2.91
N VAL A 63 7.99 4.75 -4.02
CA VAL A 63 8.00 3.38 -4.58
C VAL A 63 9.42 2.97 -4.96
N ASP A 64 10.12 3.85 -5.67
CA ASP A 64 11.48 3.59 -6.17
C ASP A 64 12.49 3.51 -5.03
N GLU A 65 12.35 4.36 -4.01
CA GLU A 65 13.20 4.32 -2.82
C GLU A 65 13.06 2.98 -2.08
N ILE A 66 11.83 2.52 -1.84
CA ILE A 66 11.60 1.22 -1.18
C ILE A 66 12.22 0.10 -2.02
N VAL A 67 11.86 0.00 -3.30
CA VAL A 67 12.34 -1.07 -4.17
C VAL A 67 13.87 -1.08 -4.27
N SER A 68 14.51 0.10 -4.33
CA SER A 68 15.97 0.21 -4.41
C SER A 68 16.71 -0.28 -3.16
N LYS A 69 16.05 -0.31 -2.01
CA LYS A 69 16.61 -0.76 -0.72
C LYS A 69 16.33 -2.24 -0.44
N LEU A 70 15.57 -2.92 -1.30
CA LEU A 70 15.22 -4.33 -1.13
C LEU A 70 16.16 -5.24 -1.93
N ASP A 71 16.52 -6.37 -1.33
CA ASP A 71 17.23 -7.47 -2.00
C ASP A 71 16.23 -8.29 -2.83
N THR A 72 16.08 -7.90 -4.09
CA THR A 72 15.10 -8.47 -5.01
C THR A 72 15.71 -9.27 -6.17
N GLU A 73 17.00 -9.62 -6.11
CA GLU A 73 17.73 -10.29 -7.22
C GLU A 73 17.06 -11.59 -7.67
N GLU A 74 16.49 -12.35 -6.72
CA GLU A 74 15.80 -13.61 -7.00
C GLU A 74 14.27 -13.48 -6.94
N CYS A 75 13.75 -12.25 -6.87
CA CYS A 75 12.33 -11.99 -6.67
C CYS A 75 11.69 -11.36 -7.89
N ARG A 76 10.45 -11.78 -8.18
CA ARG A 76 9.58 -11.05 -9.11
C ARG A 76 8.87 -9.93 -8.34
N VAL A 77 9.22 -8.69 -8.62
CA VAL A 77 8.58 -7.52 -8.02
C VAL A 77 7.43 -7.06 -8.88
N ILE A 78 6.22 -7.00 -8.31
CA ILE A 78 5.02 -6.49 -8.96
C ILE A 78 4.54 -5.26 -8.22
N LYS A 79 4.62 -4.11 -8.86
CA LYS A 79 4.13 -2.82 -8.32
C LYS A 79 2.69 -2.63 -8.75
N ILE A 80 1.76 -2.48 -7.81
CA ILE A 80 0.32 -2.38 -8.09
C ILE A 80 -0.23 -1.11 -7.45
N SER A 81 -1.06 -0.37 -8.20
CA SER A 81 -1.90 0.70 -7.69
C SER A 81 -3.37 0.31 -7.79
N LEU A 82 -4.04 0.24 -6.65
CA LEU A 82 -5.50 0.12 -6.61
C LEU A 82 -6.08 1.52 -6.85
N ILE A 83 -6.73 1.69 -7.99
CA ILE A 83 -7.35 2.95 -8.37
C ILE A 83 -8.87 2.88 -8.22
N VAL A 84 -9.49 4.02 -8.07
CA VAL A 84 -10.94 4.15 -7.91
C VAL A 84 -11.38 5.50 -8.49
N ASP A 85 -12.57 5.57 -9.07
CA ASP A 85 -13.16 6.84 -9.46
C ASP A 85 -13.58 7.70 -8.25
N GLU A 86 -13.74 9.00 -8.48
CA GLU A 86 -14.03 9.95 -7.40
C GLU A 86 -15.39 9.66 -6.72
N ALA A 87 -16.41 9.26 -7.48
CA ALA A 87 -17.74 9.03 -6.93
C ALA A 87 -17.75 7.84 -5.95
N ASN A 88 -17.10 6.74 -6.34
CA ASN A 88 -16.96 5.56 -5.49
C ASN A 88 -16.04 5.84 -4.29
N LEU A 89 -14.95 6.60 -4.46
CA LEU A 89 -14.09 7.01 -3.36
C LEU A 89 -14.87 7.83 -2.32
N ARG A 90 -15.62 8.85 -2.77
CA ARG A 90 -16.46 9.67 -1.87
C ARG A 90 -17.45 8.81 -1.09
N LYS A 91 -18.12 7.87 -1.78
CA LYS A 91 -19.08 6.96 -1.14
C LYS A 91 -18.43 6.11 -0.05
N ARG A 92 -17.25 5.55 -0.31
CA ARG A 92 -16.49 4.73 0.66
C ARG A 92 -16.06 5.58 1.87
N LEU A 93 -15.49 6.76 1.62
CA LEU A 93 -15.06 7.67 2.69
C LEU A 93 -16.21 8.18 3.54
N LEU A 94 -17.36 8.50 2.96
CA LEU A 94 -18.56 8.89 3.71
C LEU A 94 -19.04 7.76 4.62
N SER A 95 -18.98 6.51 4.16
CA SER A 95 -19.28 5.35 5.00
C SER A 95 -18.31 5.21 6.17
N ASP A 96 -17.01 5.40 5.93
CA ASP A 96 -15.98 5.34 6.98
C ASP A 96 -16.17 6.45 8.03
N ILE A 97 -16.49 7.67 7.58
CA ILE A 97 -16.77 8.81 8.46
C ILE A 97 -18.04 8.54 9.31
N ALA A 98 -19.11 8.04 8.70
CA ALA A 98 -20.33 7.70 9.40
C ALA A 98 -20.10 6.61 10.48
N ASN A 99 -19.20 5.68 10.22
CA ASN A 99 -18.78 4.64 11.16
C ASN A 99 -17.67 5.07 12.13
N LYS A 100 -17.28 6.36 12.12
CA LYS A 100 -16.21 6.94 12.97
C LYS A 100 -14.83 6.28 12.80
N ILE A 101 -14.57 5.70 11.64
CA ILE A 101 -13.28 5.10 11.28
C ILE A 101 -12.32 6.22 10.83
N ARG A 102 -12.85 7.27 10.19
CA ARG A 102 -12.10 8.41 9.66
C ARG A 102 -12.76 9.74 10.01
N THR A 103 -11.99 10.84 9.93
CA THR A 103 -12.49 12.21 10.06
C THR A 103 -12.78 12.82 8.69
N GLU A 104 -13.58 13.90 8.65
CA GLU A 104 -13.97 14.58 7.39
C GLU A 104 -12.76 15.14 6.61
N GLU A 105 -11.68 15.48 7.30
CA GLU A 105 -10.46 16.03 6.70
C GLU A 105 -9.78 15.11 5.69
N ILE A 106 -10.07 13.81 5.74
CA ILE A 106 -9.49 12.83 4.81
C ILE A 106 -10.02 13.00 3.38
N MET A 107 -11.24 13.55 3.22
CA MET A 107 -11.95 13.61 1.94
C MET A 107 -11.13 14.34 0.86
N ASP A 108 -10.80 15.60 1.12
CA ASP A 108 -10.10 16.45 0.15
C ASP A 108 -8.69 15.92 -0.15
N LYS A 109 -7.98 15.43 0.87
CA LYS A 109 -6.65 14.83 0.72
C LYS A 109 -6.69 13.58 -0.17
N SER A 110 -7.69 12.71 0.01
CA SER A 110 -7.81 11.48 -0.76
C SER A 110 -8.19 11.76 -2.21
N ILE A 111 -9.10 12.70 -2.45
CA ILE A 111 -9.52 13.10 -3.81
C ILE A 111 -8.35 13.71 -4.58
N ALA A 112 -7.60 14.61 -3.95
CA ALA A 112 -6.42 15.23 -4.57
C ALA A 112 -5.38 14.19 -5.02
N ARG A 113 -5.28 13.05 -4.33
CA ARG A 113 -4.33 11.98 -4.65
C ARG A 113 -4.75 11.06 -5.79
N ILE A 114 -6.02 11.04 -6.22
CA ILE A 114 -6.49 10.16 -7.29
C ILE A 114 -5.60 10.27 -8.52
N GLN A 115 -5.31 11.50 -8.97
CA GLN A 115 -4.49 11.74 -10.17
C GLN A 115 -3.03 11.34 -9.98
N MET A 116 -2.51 11.39 -8.76
CA MET A 116 -1.13 11.01 -8.48
C MET A 116 -0.92 9.50 -8.69
N TYR A 117 -1.89 8.67 -8.32
CA TYR A 117 -1.82 7.23 -8.56
C TYR A 117 -1.89 6.85 -10.03
N GLN A 118 -2.55 7.66 -10.88
CA GLN A 118 -2.67 7.38 -12.32
C GLN A 118 -1.33 7.43 -13.05
N VAL A 119 -0.42 8.30 -12.61
CA VAL A 119 0.87 8.54 -13.28
C VAL A 119 2.02 7.66 -12.78
N LEU A 120 1.81 6.87 -11.71
CA LEU A 120 2.83 5.96 -11.19
C LEU A 120 3.18 4.86 -12.21
N ASP A 121 4.43 4.41 -12.23
CA ASP A 121 4.86 3.22 -12.98
C ASP A 121 4.49 1.94 -12.22
N THR A 122 3.19 1.58 -12.32
CA THR A 122 2.58 0.45 -11.62
C THR A 122 1.48 -0.17 -12.48
N VAL A 123 1.17 -1.44 -12.25
CA VAL A 123 -0.05 -2.07 -12.78
C VAL A 123 -1.26 -1.42 -12.11
N LYS A 124 -2.21 -0.91 -12.91
CA LYS A 124 -3.43 -0.28 -12.40
C LYS A 124 -4.55 -1.30 -12.32
N ILE A 125 -5.11 -1.46 -11.12
CA ILE A 125 -6.32 -2.26 -10.90
C ILE A 125 -7.44 -1.34 -10.47
N ASP A 126 -8.44 -1.18 -11.34
CA ASP A 126 -9.63 -0.39 -11.02
C ASP A 126 -10.52 -1.17 -10.06
N THR A 127 -10.85 -0.53 -8.94
CA THR A 127 -11.64 -1.12 -7.85
C THR A 127 -13.03 -0.49 -7.73
N SER A 128 -13.43 0.38 -8.67
CA SER A 128 -14.65 1.20 -8.55
C SER A 128 -15.91 0.34 -8.36
N ASP A 129 -16.09 -0.66 -9.22
CA ASP A 129 -17.28 -1.52 -9.25
C ASP A 129 -16.98 -2.99 -8.93
N LYS A 130 -15.80 -3.28 -8.38
CA LYS A 130 -15.37 -4.64 -8.05
C LYS A 130 -15.51 -4.93 -6.55
N SER A 131 -15.87 -6.18 -6.26
CA SER A 131 -15.79 -6.73 -4.91
C SER A 131 -14.33 -6.99 -4.50
N VAL A 132 -14.09 -7.12 -3.20
CA VAL A 132 -12.76 -7.49 -2.68
C VAL A 132 -12.29 -8.84 -3.24
N CYS A 133 -13.20 -9.79 -3.48
CA CYS A 133 -12.88 -11.10 -4.04
C CYS A 133 -12.33 -10.96 -5.46
N GLU A 134 -13.05 -10.26 -6.33
CA GLU A 134 -12.63 -10.01 -7.72
C GLU A 134 -11.28 -9.29 -7.81
N ILE A 135 -11.06 -8.27 -6.95
CA ILE A 135 -9.78 -7.56 -6.89
C ILE A 135 -8.66 -8.50 -6.44
N THR A 136 -8.94 -9.36 -5.45
CA THR A 136 -7.93 -10.31 -4.93
C THR A 136 -7.56 -11.37 -5.96
N GLU A 137 -8.54 -11.89 -6.72
CA GLU A 137 -8.32 -12.83 -7.82
C GLU A 137 -7.48 -12.19 -8.95
N GLU A 138 -7.78 -10.94 -9.30
CA GLU A 138 -7.02 -10.19 -10.32
C GLU A 138 -5.56 -9.97 -9.90
N ILE A 139 -5.33 -9.62 -8.62
CA ILE A 139 -3.97 -9.48 -8.07
C ILE A 139 -3.24 -10.83 -8.08
N ALA A 140 -3.91 -11.91 -7.70
CA ALA A 140 -3.29 -13.24 -7.61
C ALA A 140 -2.98 -13.84 -8.99
N ALA A 141 -3.57 -13.33 -10.07
CA ALA A 141 -3.33 -13.75 -11.43
C ALA A 141 -2.13 -13.05 -12.12
N LEU A 142 -1.56 -12.00 -11.47
CA LEU A 142 -0.38 -11.29 -11.99
C LEU A 142 0.90 -12.09 -11.77
#